data_166080ba717da402b234c6767ed2cb71
#
_entry.id   166080ba717da402b234c6767ed2cb71
#
_cell.length_a   1.000
_cell.length_b   1.000
_cell.length_c   1.000
_cell.angle_alpha   90.00
_cell.angle_beta   90.00
_cell.angle_gamma   90.00
#
_symmetry.space_group_name_H-M   'P 1'
#
loop_
_entity.id
_entity.type
_entity.pdbx_description
1 polymer ?
#
loop_
_entity_poly.entity_id
_entity_poly.type
_entity_poly.pdbx_seq_one_letter_code
_entity_poly.pdbx_strand_id
1 'polypeptide(L)'
;MEAIILLAGYGSRLDRNDLPHKGLLPFGEETLLSRHLKCFQVLGIQKTHLILGHNAAVLKSYVQGLNLDLPVHFIDNPVYRTTGNTLSMVLGLKHCQKETLILDGDVLYPPEALINYVQQAPRSSFALVPADINNAECAKVLLNPSGTNNAFITKRALTEEEKSGFGFGGEAIGFFM
;
A
#
# COMPACT_ATOMS: atom_id res chain seq x y z
N MET A 1 11.48 -4.66 -12.45
CA MET A 1 10.80 -4.50 -11.15
C MET A 1 9.51 -5.29 -11.17
N GLU A 2 9.09 -5.83 -10.03
CA GLU A 2 7.78 -6.44 -9.82
C GLU A 2 6.97 -5.57 -8.84
N ALA A 3 5.66 -5.80 -8.73
CA ALA A 3 4.83 -5.07 -7.79
C ALA A 3 3.88 -5.99 -7.01
N ILE A 4 3.53 -5.57 -5.81
CA ILE A 4 2.50 -6.17 -4.95
C ILE A 4 1.48 -5.11 -4.60
N ILE A 5 0.18 -5.42 -4.73
CA ILE A 5 -0.89 -4.59 -4.17
C ILE A 5 -1.61 -5.39 -3.07
N LEU A 6 -1.70 -4.80 -1.88
CA LEU A 6 -2.36 -5.40 -0.73
C LEU A 6 -3.86 -5.06 -0.74
N LEU A 7 -4.69 -6.04 -1.10
CA LEU A 7 -6.14 -5.91 -1.29
C LEU A 7 -6.94 -6.93 -0.47
N ALA A 8 -6.34 -7.57 0.51
CA ALA A 8 -7.02 -8.61 1.28
C ALA A 8 -8.02 -8.07 2.32
N GLY A 9 -7.86 -6.83 2.76
CA GLY A 9 -8.57 -6.25 3.87
C GLY A 9 -10.07 -6.02 3.62
N TYR A 10 -10.88 -6.14 4.69
CA TYR A 10 -12.33 -5.94 4.65
C TYR A 10 -12.76 -4.47 4.45
N GLY A 11 -11.92 -3.51 4.86
CA GLY A 11 -12.26 -2.07 4.75
C GLY A 11 -13.33 -1.62 5.75
N SER A 12 -13.36 -2.16 6.95
CA SER A 12 -14.40 -1.95 7.98
C SER A 12 -14.64 -0.48 8.38
N ARG A 13 -13.68 0.41 8.11
CA ARG A 13 -13.81 1.85 8.37
C ARG A 13 -14.54 2.61 7.25
N LEU A 14 -14.67 2.01 6.08
CA LEU A 14 -15.39 2.57 4.96
C LEU A 14 -16.85 2.12 5.07
N ASP A 15 -17.73 2.98 5.61
CA ASP A 15 -19.15 2.70 5.75
C ASP A 15 -19.89 2.86 4.39
N ARG A 16 -19.56 1.96 3.46
CA ARG A 16 -20.05 1.94 2.08
C ARG A 16 -20.53 0.52 1.72
N ASN A 17 -21.77 0.22 2.11
CA ASN A 17 -22.42 -1.07 1.84
C ASN A 17 -22.72 -1.30 0.35
N ASP A 18 -22.74 -0.25 -0.44
CA ASP A 18 -22.92 -0.27 -1.89
C ASP A 18 -21.63 -0.65 -2.66
N LEU A 19 -20.48 -0.63 -1.99
CA LEU A 19 -19.19 -0.90 -2.60
C LEU A 19 -18.72 -2.31 -2.26
N PRO A 20 -18.57 -3.20 -3.25
CA PRO A 20 -18.18 -4.58 -2.98
C PRO A 20 -16.76 -4.73 -2.44
N HIS A 21 -15.87 -3.77 -2.74
CA HIS A 21 -14.49 -3.74 -2.23
C HIS A 21 -13.90 -2.33 -2.31
N LYS A 22 -13.12 -1.93 -1.30
CA LYS A 22 -12.49 -0.61 -1.23
C LYS A 22 -11.58 -0.28 -2.43
N GLY A 23 -10.89 -1.28 -3.00
CA GLY A 23 -10.09 -1.10 -4.23
C GLY A 23 -10.92 -0.74 -5.47
N LEU A 24 -12.24 -0.93 -5.42
CA LEU A 24 -13.17 -0.55 -6.48
C LEU A 24 -13.84 0.80 -6.23
N LEU A 25 -13.36 1.58 -5.25
CA LEU A 25 -13.83 2.94 -5.03
C LEU A 25 -13.70 3.74 -6.32
N PRO A 26 -14.82 4.33 -6.83
CA PRO A 26 -14.80 5.05 -8.09
C PRO A 26 -14.04 6.37 -7.97
N PHE A 27 -13.31 6.71 -9.02
CA PHE A 27 -12.55 7.95 -9.16
C PHE A 27 -12.70 8.49 -10.60
N GLY A 28 -13.73 9.28 -10.85
CA GLY A 28 -14.12 9.61 -12.21
C GLY A 28 -14.59 8.35 -12.96
N GLU A 29 -13.98 8.08 -14.12
CA GLU A 29 -14.28 6.88 -14.94
C GLU A 29 -13.46 5.65 -14.52
N GLU A 30 -12.62 5.77 -13.50
CA GLU A 30 -11.70 4.73 -13.04
C GLU A 30 -12.07 4.25 -11.64
N THR A 31 -11.47 3.15 -11.22
CA THR A 31 -11.42 2.76 -9.83
C THR A 31 -10.02 2.98 -9.25
N LEU A 32 -9.91 2.95 -7.93
CA LEU A 32 -8.61 3.05 -7.28
C LEU A 32 -7.64 1.96 -7.77
N LEU A 33 -8.12 0.72 -7.90
CA LEU A 33 -7.33 -0.41 -8.41
C LEU A 33 -6.89 -0.21 -9.87
N SER A 34 -7.78 0.23 -10.76
CA SER A 34 -7.40 0.44 -12.15
C SER A 34 -6.36 1.55 -12.31
N ARG A 35 -6.42 2.60 -11.47
CA ARG A 35 -5.41 3.66 -11.42
C ARG A 35 -4.04 3.11 -11.02
N HIS A 36 -3.96 2.27 -9.99
CA HIS A 36 -2.71 1.62 -9.59
C HIS A 36 -2.12 0.80 -10.75
N LEU A 37 -2.94 -0.04 -11.39
CA LEU A 37 -2.49 -0.90 -12.48
C LEU A 37 -2.03 -0.10 -13.70
N LYS A 38 -2.71 1.00 -14.05
CA LYS A 38 -2.26 1.91 -15.11
C LYS A 38 -0.93 2.60 -14.77
N CYS A 39 -0.73 3.04 -13.52
CA CYS A 39 0.56 3.57 -13.09
C CYS A 39 1.68 2.53 -13.22
N PHE A 40 1.39 1.26 -12.91
CA PHE A 40 2.35 0.18 -13.07
C PHE A 40 2.73 -0.11 -14.52
N GLN A 41 1.77 0.01 -15.45
CA GLN A 41 2.09 -0.06 -16.89
C GLN A 41 3.04 1.07 -17.31
N VAL A 42 2.76 2.31 -16.88
CA VAL A 42 3.63 3.47 -17.17
C VAL A 42 5.04 3.29 -16.60
N LEU A 43 5.14 2.70 -15.40
CA LEU A 43 6.43 2.40 -14.75
C LEU A 43 7.16 1.20 -15.36
N GLY A 44 6.57 0.48 -16.31
CA GLY A 44 7.16 -0.71 -16.91
C GLY A 44 7.31 -1.87 -15.91
N ILE A 45 6.38 -1.98 -14.95
CA ILE A 45 6.33 -3.11 -14.02
C ILE A 45 6.13 -4.39 -14.82
N GLN A 46 7.00 -5.37 -14.62
CA GLN A 46 7.03 -6.60 -15.42
C GLN A 46 5.99 -7.62 -14.99
N LYS A 47 5.56 -7.55 -13.72
CA LYS A 47 4.63 -8.49 -13.12
C LYS A 47 4.02 -7.89 -11.86
N THR A 48 2.72 -8.05 -11.69
CA THR A 48 2.00 -7.57 -10.51
C THR A 48 1.33 -8.72 -9.78
N HIS A 49 1.48 -8.74 -8.45
CA HIS A 49 0.81 -9.68 -7.57
C HIS A 49 -0.29 -8.94 -6.78
N LEU A 50 -1.53 -9.35 -6.92
CA LEU A 50 -2.66 -8.85 -6.13
C LEU A 50 -2.93 -9.81 -4.99
N ILE A 51 -2.74 -9.35 -3.75
CA ILE A 51 -3.00 -10.16 -2.57
C ILE A 51 -4.44 -9.94 -2.14
N LEU A 52 -5.26 -10.96 -2.32
CA LEU A 52 -6.70 -10.91 -2.18
C LEU A 52 -7.20 -11.62 -0.92
N GLY A 53 -8.36 -11.22 -0.44
CA GLY A 53 -9.03 -11.84 0.70
C GLY A 53 -10.54 -11.58 0.61
N HIS A 54 -11.01 -10.48 1.18
CA HIS A 54 -12.42 -10.09 1.10
C HIS A 54 -12.86 -9.88 -0.35
N ASN A 55 -13.97 -10.49 -0.74
CA ASN A 55 -14.55 -10.37 -2.08
C ASN A 55 -13.56 -10.61 -3.24
N ALA A 56 -12.61 -11.54 -3.05
CA ALA A 56 -11.57 -11.86 -4.03
C ALA A 56 -12.12 -12.13 -5.44
N ALA A 57 -13.25 -12.85 -5.55
CA ALA A 57 -13.86 -13.17 -6.85
C ALA A 57 -14.27 -11.92 -7.63
N VAL A 58 -14.81 -10.90 -6.94
CA VAL A 58 -15.20 -9.63 -7.56
C VAL A 58 -13.98 -8.89 -8.11
N LEU A 59 -12.89 -8.83 -7.34
CA LEU A 59 -11.65 -8.21 -7.78
C LEU A 59 -11.01 -8.94 -8.97
N LYS A 60 -11.00 -10.29 -8.94
CA LYS A 60 -10.51 -11.12 -10.06
C LYS A 60 -11.27 -10.82 -11.33
N SER A 61 -12.61 -10.87 -11.27
CA SER A 61 -13.48 -10.57 -12.43
C SER A 61 -13.27 -9.15 -12.94
N TYR A 62 -13.17 -8.17 -12.05
CA TYR A 62 -12.93 -6.79 -12.43
C TYR A 62 -11.61 -6.63 -13.20
N VAL A 63 -10.51 -7.15 -12.66
CA VAL A 63 -9.17 -7.05 -13.29
C VAL A 63 -9.13 -7.79 -14.63
N GLN A 64 -9.77 -8.95 -14.72
CA GLN A 64 -9.86 -9.71 -15.99
C GLN A 64 -10.65 -8.97 -17.07
N GLY A 65 -11.57 -8.09 -16.69
CA GLY A 65 -12.30 -7.21 -17.60
C GLY A 65 -11.52 -5.97 -18.05
N LEU A 66 -10.37 -5.67 -17.42
CA LEU A 66 -9.52 -4.56 -17.82
C LEU A 66 -8.63 -4.98 -18.99
N ASN A 67 -8.53 -4.12 -20.00
CA ASN A 67 -7.58 -4.32 -21.10
C ASN A 67 -6.20 -3.80 -20.70
N LEU A 68 -5.43 -4.63 -19.98
CA LEU A 68 -4.11 -4.29 -19.46
C LEU A 68 -3.02 -5.09 -20.16
N ASP A 69 -1.99 -4.40 -20.62
CA ASP A 69 -0.73 -5.03 -21.05
C ASP A 69 0.22 -5.15 -19.84
N LEU A 70 -0.24 -5.87 -18.82
CA LEU A 70 0.47 -6.07 -17.56
C LEU A 70 0.11 -7.44 -17.00
N PRO A 71 1.06 -8.37 -16.86
CA PRO A 71 0.82 -9.65 -16.21
C PRO A 71 0.38 -9.50 -14.76
N VAL A 72 -0.84 -9.93 -14.44
CA VAL A 72 -1.42 -9.88 -13.09
C VAL A 72 -1.62 -11.28 -12.54
N HIS A 73 -1.05 -11.54 -11.38
CA HIS A 73 -1.17 -12.79 -10.63
C HIS A 73 -1.98 -12.57 -9.35
N PHE A 74 -2.95 -13.43 -9.11
CA PHE A 74 -3.79 -13.39 -7.91
C PHE A 74 -3.24 -14.35 -6.86
N ILE A 75 -3.07 -13.87 -5.63
CA ILE A 75 -2.63 -14.65 -4.48
C ILE A 75 -3.68 -14.45 -3.38
N ASP A 76 -4.30 -15.53 -2.94
CA ASP A 76 -5.33 -15.46 -1.91
C ASP A 76 -4.69 -15.54 -0.50
N ASN A 77 -5.12 -14.65 0.41
CA ASN A 77 -4.87 -14.74 1.84
C ASN A 77 -6.13 -15.30 2.52
N PRO A 78 -6.21 -16.61 2.80
CA PRO A 78 -7.43 -17.23 3.34
C PRO A 78 -7.73 -16.82 4.79
N VAL A 79 -6.75 -16.29 5.49
CA VAL A 79 -6.87 -15.88 6.90
C VAL A 79 -6.86 -14.36 7.09
N TYR A 80 -7.22 -13.60 6.06
CA TYR A 80 -7.19 -12.14 6.06
C TYR A 80 -7.99 -11.48 7.19
N ARG A 81 -9.01 -12.15 7.72
CA ARG A 81 -9.86 -11.63 8.81
C ARG A 81 -9.15 -11.54 10.15
N THR A 82 -8.16 -12.39 10.36
CA THR A 82 -7.42 -12.53 11.63
C THR A 82 -5.98 -12.08 11.53
N THR A 83 -5.54 -11.67 10.33
CA THR A 83 -4.15 -11.25 10.08
C THR A 83 -4.12 -9.82 9.55
N GLY A 84 -3.03 -9.11 9.84
CA GLY A 84 -2.77 -7.79 9.30
C GLY A 84 -2.10 -7.84 7.91
N ASN A 85 -1.70 -6.66 7.41
CA ASN A 85 -1.03 -6.50 6.12
C ASN A 85 0.29 -7.27 6.02
N THR A 86 0.97 -7.52 7.14
CA THR A 86 2.27 -8.23 7.17
C THR A 86 2.19 -9.62 6.53
N LEU A 87 1.16 -10.42 6.86
CA LEU A 87 1.03 -11.74 6.23
C LEU A 87 0.75 -11.62 4.73
N SER A 88 -0.11 -10.70 4.32
CA SER A 88 -0.38 -10.42 2.91
C SER A 88 0.90 -10.04 2.17
N MET A 89 1.74 -9.18 2.76
CA MET A 89 3.05 -8.79 2.21
C MET A 89 3.96 -10.03 2.07
N VAL A 90 4.08 -10.85 3.10
CA VAL A 90 4.90 -12.08 3.07
C VAL A 90 4.42 -13.05 1.99
N LEU A 91 3.10 -13.23 1.84
CA LEU A 91 2.54 -14.07 0.79
C LEU A 91 2.94 -13.57 -0.61
N GLY A 92 2.86 -12.27 -0.85
CA GLY A 92 3.29 -11.67 -2.12
C GLY A 92 4.78 -11.83 -2.37
N LEU A 93 5.61 -11.49 -1.38
CA LEU A 93 7.08 -11.55 -1.51
C LEU A 93 7.63 -12.94 -1.83
N LYS A 94 6.96 -14.00 -1.39
CA LYS A 94 7.34 -15.40 -1.76
C LYS A 94 7.28 -15.66 -3.28
N HIS A 95 6.57 -14.86 -4.03
CA HIS A 95 6.41 -14.99 -5.49
C HIS A 95 7.25 -13.99 -6.27
N CYS A 96 7.92 -13.06 -5.59
CA CYS A 96 8.79 -12.06 -6.22
C CYS A 96 10.24 -12.56 -6.27
N GLN A 97 10.92 -12.25 -7.39
CA GLN A 97 12.32 -12.59 -7.62
C GLN A 97 13.18 -11.38 -7.93
N LYS A 98 12.57 -10.21 -7.99
CA LYS A 98 13.23 -8.94 -8.34
C LYS A 98 12.93 -7.88 -7.30
N GLU A 99 13.56 -6.74 -7.47
CA GLU A 99 13.19 -5.52 -6.75
C GLU A 99 11.67 -5.31 -6.83
N THR A 100 11.04 -5.07 -5.69
CA THR A 100 9.58 -5.16 -5.57
C THR A 100 9.03 -3.89 -4.95
N LEU A 101 8.10 -3.26 -5.66
CA LEU A 101 7.26 -2.19 -5.15
C LEU A 101 6.06 -2.82 -4.42
N ILE A 102 5.82 -2.44 -3.18
CA ILE A 102 4.65 -2.87 -2.40
C ILE A 102 3.76 -1.65 -2.18
N LEU A 103 2.48 -1.81 -2.48
CA LEU A 103 1.48 -0.76 -2.40
C LEU A 103 0.27 -1.21 -1.59
N ASP A 104 -0.16 -0.39 -0.63
CA ASP A 104 -1.49 -0.55 -0.03
C ASP A 104 -2.56 -0.20 -1.06
N GLY A 105 -3.54 -1.09 -1.25
CA GLY A 105 -4.53 -0.98 -2.31
C GLY A 105 -5.62 0.08 -2.08
N ASP A 106 -5.57 0.81 -0.97
CA ASP A 106 -6.52 1.87 -0.57
C ASP A 106 -5.88 3.27 -0.47
N VAL A 107 -4.66 3.42 -0.97
CA VAL A 107 -3.97 4.72 -1.02
C VAL A 107 -4.31 5.46 -2.29
N LEU A 108 -4.76 6.70 -2.15
CA LEU A 108 -4.97 7.62 -3.26
C LEU A 108 -3.80 8.60 -3.36
N TYR A 109 -3.26 8.74 -4.55
CA TYR A 109 -2.12 9.61 -4.84
C TYR A 109 -2.19 10.18 -6.26
N PRO A 110 -1.57 11.32 -6.53
CA PRO A 110 -1.28 11.75 -7.89
C PRO A 110 -0.33 10.74 -8.56
N PRO A 111 -0.56 10.33 -9.82
CA PRO A 111 0.31 9.37 -10.51
C PRO A 111 1.79 9.74 -10.45
N GLU A 112 2.11 11.02 -10.56
CA GLU A 112 3.46 11.56 -10.53
C GLU A 112 4.17 11.27 -9.18
N ALA A 113 3.43 11.20 -8.08
CA ALA A 113 4.01 10.91 -6.76
C ALA A 113 4.59 9.50 -6.72
N LEU A 114 3.86 8.50 -7.25
CA LEU A 114 4.37 7.13 -7.33
C LEU A 114 5.53 7.00 -8.32
N ILE A 115 5.41 7.65 -9.48
CA ILE A 115 6.47 7.64 -10.51
C ILE A 115 7.75 8.24 -9.94
N ASN A 116 7.68 9.40 -9.29
CA ASN A 116 8.82 10.05 -8.67
C ASN A 116 9.42 9.20 -7.56
N TYR A 117 8.58 8.57 -6.74
CA TYR A 117 9.04 7.67 -5.68
C TYR A 117 9.87 6.51 -6.26
N VAL A 118 9.35 5.80 -7.25
CA VAL A 118 10.05 4.66 -7.87
C VAL A 118 11.35 5.07 -8.56
N GLN A 119 11.40 6.27 -9.16
CA GLN A 119 12.58 6.75 -9.88
C GLN A 119 13.68 7.32 -8.98
N GLN A 120 13.32 7.88 -7.82
CA GLN A 120 14.24 8.68 -7.01
C GLN A 120 14.51 8.07 -5.64
N ALA A 121 13.63 7.22 -5.12
CA ALA A 121 13.81 6.64 -3.80
C ALA A 121 15.01 5.67 -3.76
N PRO A 122 15.78 5.66 -2.66
CA PRO A 122 16.79 4.65 -2.46
C PRO A 122 16.14 3.27 -2.30
N ARG A 123 16.90 2.23 -2.62
CA ARG A 123 16.46 0.85 -2.39
C ARG A 123 16.15 0.62 -0.91
N SER A 124 15.18 -0.26 -0.64
CA SER A 124 14.71 -0.55 0.71
C SER A 124 14.24 0.71 1.45
N SER A 125 13.32 1.42 0.83
CA SER A 125 12.74 2.65 1.32
C SER A 125 11.21 2.55 1.47
N PHE A 126 10.62 3.53 2.12
CA PHE A 126 9.17 3.73 2.17
C PHE A 126 8.86 5.23 2.11
N ALA A 127 7.68 5.55 1.61
CA ALA A 127 7.27 6.93 1.46
C ALA A 127 6.65 7.48 2.76
N LEU A 128 6.95 8.75 3.04
CA LEU A 128 6.39 9.50 4.15
C LEU A 128 5.63 10.73 3.65
N VAL A 129 4.60 11.09 4.37
CA VAL A 129 3.89 12.38 4.20
C VAL A 129 3.86 13.14 5.52
N PRO A 130 3.76 14.47 5.49
CA PRO A 130 3.49 15.25 6.70
C PRO A 130 2.21 14.77 7.38
N ALA A 131 2.23 14.61 8.69
CA ALA A 131 1.10 14.16 9.46
C ALA A 131 1.04 14.83 10.84
N ASP A 132 -0.14 14.78 11.48
CA ASP A 132 -0.29 15.25 12.86
C ASP A 132 0.32 14.22 13.83
N ILE A 133 1.34 14.66 14.56
CA ILE A 133 2.03 13.84 15.56
C ILE A 133 1.10 13.32 16.66
N ASN A 134 -0.01 14.01 16.93
CA ASN A 134 -0.97 13.64 17.97
C ASN A 134 -2.08 12.69 17.43
N ASN A 135 -2.19 12.49 16.13
CA ASN A 135 -3.20 11.60 15.57
C ASN A 135 -2.87 10.14 15.90
N ALA A 136 -3.70 9.48 16.70
CA ALA A 136 -3.49 8.09 17.09
C ALA A 136 -3.63 7.09 15.95
N GLU A 137 -4.36 7.42 14.89
CA GLU A 137 -4.58 6.54 13.73
C GLU A 137 -3.41 6.49 12.75
N CYS A 138 -2.56 7.52 12.73
CA CYS A 138 -1.39 7.59 11.87
C CYS A 138 -0.34 6.52 12.20
N ALA A 139 0.27 5.94 11.16
CA ALA A 139 1.50 5.15 11.28
C ALA A 139 2.71 6.08 11.34
N LYS A 140 3.04 6.59 12.53
CA LYS A 140 4.10 7.57 12.76
C LYS A 140 5.48 6.94 12.63
N VAL A 141 6.38 7.65 11.98
CA VAL A 141 7.78 7.25 11.85
C VAL A 141 8.66 8.19 12.67
N LEU A 142 9.40 7.61 13.60
CA LEU A 142 10.41 8.31 14.37
C LEU A 142 11.78 8.15 13.70
N LEU A 143 12.50 9.23 13.62
CA LEU A 143 13.85 9.27 13.05
C LEU A 143 14.88 9.48 14.15
N ASN A 144 15.98 8.76 14.06
CA ASN A 144 17.15 9.03 14.89
C ASN A 144 17.88 10.32 14.42
N PRO A 145 18.87 10.82 15.18
CA PRO A 145 19.62 12.02 14.79
C PRO A 145 20.33 11.95 13.43
N SER A 146 20.59 10.76 12.90
CA SER A 146 21.17 10.57 11.56
C SER A 146 20.12 10.66 10.44
N GLY A 147 18.85 10.86 10.77
CA GLY A 147 17.75 10.93 9.80
C GLY A 147 17.27 9.56 9.28
N THR A 148 17.76 8.47 9.86
CA THR A 148 17.28 7.13 9.52
C THR A 148 16.12 6.72 10.40
N ASN A 149 15.31 5.76 9.92
CA ASN A 149 14.18 5.23 10.67
C ASN A 149 14.64 4.59 11.99
N ASN A 150 13.98 4.97 13.09
CA ASN A 150 14.20 4.40 14.41
C ASN A 150 13.03 3.50 14.85
N ALA A 151 11.81 3.95 14.67
CA ALA A 151 10.62 3.21 15.09
C ALA A 151 9.38 3.59 14.27
N PHE A 152 8.45 2.63 14.18
CA PHE A 152 7.08 2.85 13.73
C PHE A 152 6.13 2.79 14.93
N ILE A 153 5.35 3.83 15.13
CA ILE A 153 4.35 3.92 16.20
C ILE A 153 2.96 3.98 15.57
N THR A 154 2.14 2.99 15.87
CA THR A 154 0.79 2.87 15.32
C THR A 154 -0.25 2.75 16.43
N LYS A 155 -1.46 3.21 16.18
CA LYS A 155 -2.64 3.07 17.06
C LYS A 155 -2.51 3.71 18.44
N ARG A 156 -1.64 4.67 18.61
CA ARG A 156 -1.51 5.51 19.81
C ARG A 156 -0.83 6.85 19.50
N ALA A 157 -1.01 7.83 20.35
CA ALA A 157 -0.20 9.05 20.35
C ALA A 157 1.26 8.76 20.75
N LEU A 158 2.17 9.67 20.45
CA LEU A 158 3.55 9.62 20.95
C LEU A 158 3.59 9.99 22.43
N THR A 159 4.50 9.37 23.18
CA THR A 159 4.83 9.79 24.55
C THR A 159 5.67 11.07 24.52
N GLU A 160 5.76 11.77 25.64
CA GLU A 160 6.61 12.98 25.74
C GLU A 160 8.11 12.66 25.55
N GLU A 161 8.56 11.49 25.96
CA GLU A 161 9.91 11.00 25.72
C GLU A 161 10.17 10.79 24.22
N GLU A 162 9.22 10.18 23.50
CA GLU A 162 9.33 9.99 22.05
C GLU A 162 9.33 11.31 21.29
N LYS A 163 8.51 12.29 21.71
CA LYS A 163 8.46 13.63 21.10
C LYS A 163 9.75 14.42 21.31
N SER A 164 10.42 14.25 22.45
CA SER A 164 11.63 14.98 22.79
C SER A 164 12.92 14.28 22.37
N GLY A 165 12.90 12.94 22.27
CA GLY A 165 14.10 12.13 22.01
C GLY A 165 14.37 11.83 20.54
N PHE A 166 13.36 11.98 19.67
CA PHE A 166 13.45 11.59 18.26
C PHE A 166 12.92 12.68 17.31
N GLY A 167 13.44 12.71 16.08
CA GLY A 167 12.82 13.46 15.00
C GLY A 167 11.52 12.80 14.54
N PHE A 168 10.52 13.60 14.16
CA PHE A 168 9.30 13.10 13.54
C PHE A 168 9.44 13.14 12.02
N GLY A 169 9.45 11.96 11.39
CA GLY A 169 9.59 11.83 9.93
C GLY A 169 8.29 12.03 9.16
N GLY A 170 7.15 11.80 9.81
CA GLY A 170 5.84 11.84 9.17
C GLY A 170 5.06 10.54 9.34
N GLU A 171 4.04 10.34 8.50
CA GLU A 171 3.25 9.13 8.40
C GLU A 171 3.71 8.27 7.22
N ALA A 172 3.86 6.97 7.45
CA ALA A 172 4.11 6.00 6.37
C ALA A 172 2.81 5.76 5.58
N ILE A 173 2.88 5.93 4.26
CA ILE A 173 1.70 5.93 3.37
C ILE A 173 1.56 4.69 2.49
N GLY A 174 2.10 3.56 2.87
CA GLY A 174 1.88 2.31 2.14
C GLY A 174 2.56 2.22 0.77
N PHE A 175 3.64 2.97 0.54
CA PHE A 175 4.58 2.77 -0.55
C PHE A 175 5.89 2.23 0.04
N PHE A 176 6.28 1.03 -0.38
CA PHE A 176 7.51 0.37 0.08
C PHE A 176 8.26 -0.20 -1.13
N MET A 177 9.58 -0.11 -1.10
CA MET A 177 10.43 -0.66 -2.14
C MET A 177 11.66 -1.36 -1.54
#